data_13d43b294cda90a91f52b1f4c3f3d7da
#
_entry.id   13d43b294cda90a91f52b1f4c3f3d7da
#
_cell.length_a   1.000
_cell.length_b   1.000
_cell.length_c   1.000
_cell.angle_alpha   90.00
_cell.angle_beta   90.00
_cell.angle_gamma   90.00
#
_symmetry.space_group_name_H-M   'P 1'
#
loop_
_entity.id
_entity.type
_entity.pdbx_description
1 polymer ?
#
loop_
_entity_poly.entity_id
_entity_poly.type
_entity_poly.pdbx_seq_one_letter_code
_entity_poly.pdbx_strand_id
1 'polypeptide(L)'
;MSISAEQPKYEHSPTLNTVIMVEDSLKNMDGSVISIADLKKILPKQVNHNTLKVILEYLEESNKIAVSMKGITWIHNSNINLRKSVSTGLEL
;
A
#
# COMPACT_ATOMS: atom_id res chain seq x y z
N MET A 1 29.34 -0.82 12.81
CA MET A 1 29.16 -0.60 11.71
C MET A 1 28.34 0.47 11.30
N SER A 2 28.64 0.93 10.37
CA SER A 2 27.98 2.09 9.92
C SER A 2 26.70 1.80 9.24
N ILE A 3 26.34 0.60 9.29
CA ILE A 3 25.16 0.25 8.61
C ILE A 3 23.97 0.98 9.03
N SER A 4 23.84 1.19 10.29
CA SER A 4 22.67 1.85 10.77
C SER A 4 22.61 3.27 10.29
N ALA A 5 23.73 3.81 9.95
CA ALA A 5 23.73 5.18 9.53
C ALA A 5 23.10 5.34 8.19
N GLU A 6 22.85 4.26 7.53
CA GLU A 6 22.30 4.33 6.27
C GLU A 6 20.89 4.55 6.19
N GLN A 7 20.20 4.62 7.26
CA GLN A 7 18.79 4.59 7.21
C GLN A 7 18.10 5.86 7.57
N PRO A 8 18.64 7.01 7.33
CA PRO A 8 17.96 8.22 7.74
C PRO A 8 16.62 8.43 7.02
N LYS A 9 16.55 8.02 5.79
CA LYS A 9 15.29 8.25 5.11
C LYS A 9 14.20 7.31 5.59
N TYR A 10 14.55 6.35 6.39
CA TYR A 10 13.56 5.44 6.93
C TYR A 10 13.39 5.60 8.42
N GLU A 11 13.61 6.80 8.91
CA GLU A 11 13.39 7.08 10.31
C GLU A 11 12.03 6.67 10.76
N HIS A 12 11.06 6.77 9.86
CA HIS A 12 9.68 6.43 10.19
C HIS A 12 9.27 5.15 9.50
N SER A 13 10.19 4.21 9.42
CA SER A 13 9.91 2.94 8.77
C SER A 13 8.69 2.29 9.38
N PRO A 14 7.75 1.91 8.57
CA PRO A 14 6.57 1.24 9.09
C PRO A 14 6.89 -0.21 9.42
N THR A 15 6.14 -0.75 10.38
CA THR A 15 6.23 -2.18 10.63
C THR A 15 5.40 -2.89 9.58
N LEU A 16 5.67 -4.17 9.43
CA LEU A 16 4.92 -4.97 8.49
C LEU A 16 3.43 -4.95 8.84
N ASN A 17 3.10 -5.02 10.12
CA ASN A 17 1.71 -5.01 10.52
C ASN A 17 1.02 -3.72 10.11
N THR A 18 1.71 -2.60 10.20
CA THR A 18 1.12 -1.34 9.80
C THR A 18 0.90 -1.31 8.29
N VAL A 19 1.85 -1.83 7.53
CA VAL A 19 1.70 -1.88 6.08
C VAL A 19 0.50 -2.73 5.71
N ILE A 20 0.36 -3.89 6.32
CA ILE A 20 -0.75 -4.77 6.04
C ILE A 20 -2.07 -4.12 6.39
N MET A 21 -2.11 -3.41 7.52
CA MET A 21 -3.32 -2.72 7.92
C MET A 21 -3.76 -1.71 6.88
N VAL A 22 -2.82 -0.93 6.36
CA VAL A 22 -3.14 0.07 5.36
C VAL A 22 -3.59 -0.61 4.07
N GLU A 23 -2.89 -1.67 3.68
CA GLU A 23 -3.27 -2.39 2.48
C GLU A 23 -4.68 -2.94 2.60
N ASP A 24 -5.00 -3.54 3.72
CA ASP A 24 -6.31 -4.14 3.90
C ASP A 24 -7.41 -3.08 3.85
N SER A 25 -7.14 -1.93 4.45
CA SER A 25 -8.12 -0.86 4.44
C SER A 25 -8.39 -0.38 3.02
N LEU A 26 -7.34 -0.28 2.22
CA LEU A 26 -7.49 0.16 0.84
C LEU A 26 -8.15 -0.91 -0.03
N LYS A 27 -7.81 -2.17 0.20
CA LYS A 27 -8.41 -3.24 -0.56
C LYS A 27 -9.91 -3.30 -0.37
N ASN A 28 -10.36 -3.00 0.83
CA ASN A 28 -11.78 -3.02 1.12
C ASN A 28 -12.52 -1.91 0.39
N MET A 29 -11.78 -0.97 -0.19
CA MET A 29 -12.39 0.13 -0.91
C MET A 29 -12.08 0.02 -2.40
N ASP A 30 -11.88 -1.19 -2.87
CA ASP A 30 -11.52 -1.44 -4.25
C ASP A 30 -12.46 -0.70 -5.19
N GLY A 31 -11.88 0.02 -6.13
CA GLY A 31 -12.66 0.78 -7.08
C GLY A 31 -13.08 2.16 -6.63
N SER A 32 -12.84 2.49 -5.37
CA SER A 32 -13.19 3.79 -4.83
C SER A 32 -11.96 4.65 -4.69
N VAL A 33 -12.16 5.96 -4.76
CA VAL A 33 -11.08 6.90 -4.56
C VAL A 33 -11.22 7.49 -3.17
N ILE A 34 -10.13 7.51 -2.41
CA ILE A 34 -10.18 8.05 -1.06
C ILE A 34 -9.02 9.01 -0.87
N SER A 35 -9.30 10.11 -0.18
CA SER A 35 -8.24 11.07 0.13
C SER A 35 -7.40 10.54 1.29
N ILE A 36 -6.21 11.09 1.44
CA ILE A 36 -5.35 10.70 2.56
C ILE A 36 -6.03 10.99 3.89
N ALA A 37 -6.71 12.11 3.97
CA ALA A 37 -7.39 12.48 5.20
C ALA A 37 -8.47 11.46 5.55
N ASP A 38 -9.23 11.04 4.55
CA ASP A 38 -10.28 10.07 4.80
C ASP A 38 -9.69 8.71 5.11
N LEU A 39 -8.59 8.36 4.45
CA LEU A 39 -7.93 7.10 4.74
C LEU A 39 -7.51 7.05 6.21
N LYS A 40 -6.96 8.14 6.71
CA LYS A 40 -6.56 8.19 8.11
C LYS A 40 -7.74 7.95 9.04
N LYS A 41 -8.91 8.38 8.64
CA LYS A 41 -10.10 8.21 9.48
C LYS A 41 -10.57 6.78 9.54
N ILE A 42 -10.39 6.04 8.47
CA ILE A 42 -10.92 4.68 8.44
C ILE A 42 -9.92 3.65 8.94
N LEU A 43 -8.66 4.03 9.12
CA LEU A 43 -7.68 3.07 9.60
C LEU A 43 -8.00 2.65 11.02
N PRO A 44 -7.89 1.35 11.31
CA PRO A 44 -8.20 0.86 12.65
C PRO A 44 -7.33 1.47 13.74
N LYS A 45 -6.12 1.86 13.38
CA LYS A 45 -5.20 2.48 14.31
C LYS A 45 -4.66 3.74 13.70
N GLN A 46 -4.36 4.71 14.56
CA GLN A 46 -3.79 5.95 14.09
C GLN A 46 -2.38 5.71 13.59
N VAL A 47 -2.06 6.27 12.44
CA VAL A 47 -0.74 6.12 11.85
C VAL A 47 -0.15 7.51 11.63
N ASN A 48 1.11 7.65 11.99
CA ASN A 48 1.82 8.90 11.78
C ASN A 48 1.77 9.27 10.30
N HIS A 49 1.60 10.54 10.01
CA HIS A 49 1.47 11.01 8.64
C HIS A 49 2.68 10.63 7.79
N ASN A 50 3.87 10.81 8.33
CA ASN A 50 5.07 10.48 7.58
C ASN A 50 5.17 8.98 7.33
N THR A 51 4.79 8.18 8.30
CA THR A 51 4.78 6.74 8.13
C THR A 51 3.79 6.35 7.05
N LEU A 52 2.63 6.96 7.07
CA LEU A 52 1.62 6.66 6.07
C LEU A 52 2.11 7.02 4.67
N LYS A 53 2.79 8.16 4.56
CA LYS A 53 3.32 8.56 3.26
C LYS A 53 4.32 7.53 2.73
N VAL A 54 5.18 7.02 3.61
CA VAL A 54 6.14 6.02 3.19
C VAL A 54 5.44 4.76 2.69
N ILE A 55 4.40 4.36 3.40
CA ILE A 55 3.65 3.18 3.01
C ILE A 55 2.99 3.41 1.64
N LEU A 56 2.38 4.56 1.46
CA LEU A 56 1.70 4.84 0.21
C LEU A 56 2.67 4.92 -0.95
N GLU A 57 3.86 5.47 -0.73
CA GLU A 57 4.87 5.49 -1.77
C GLU A 57 5.28 4.07 -2.15
N TYR A 58 5.43 3.23 -1.16
CA TYR A 58 5.79 1.84 -1.41
C TYR A 58 4.70 1.15 -2.22
N LEU A 59 3.45 1.36 -1.85
CA LEU A 59 2.35 0.73 -2.56
C LEU A 59 2.22 1.26 -3.98
N GLU A 60 2.49 2.53 -4.18
CA GLU A 60 2.44 3.09 -5.51
C GLU A 60 3.54 2.52 -6.38
N GLU A 61 4.74 2.43 -5.84
CA GLU A 61 5.86 1.87 -6.56
C GLU A 61 5.64 0.40 -6.89
N SER A 62 4.88 -0.27 -6.05
CA SER A 62 4.58 -1.68 -6.27
C SER A 62 3.36 -1.87 -7.16
N ASN A 63 2.84 -0.79 -7.69
CA ASN A 63 1.67 -0.82 -8.58
C ASN A 63 0.43 -1.38 -7.92
N LYS A 64 0.31 -1.19 -6.63
CA LYS A 64 -0.87 -1.63 -5.91
C LYS A 64 -1.90 -0.54 -5.80
N ILE A 65 -1.48 0.71 -5.86
CA ILE A 65 -2.40 1.83 -5.82
C ILE A 65 -2.05 2.83 -6.90
N ALA A 66 -3.03 3.62 -7.27
CA ALA A 66 -2.83 4.76 -8.14
C ALA A 66 -3.11 6.00 -7.32
N VAL A 67 -2.26 7.01 -7.46
CA VAL A 67 -2.43 8.26 -6.75
C VAL A 67 -2.73 9.33 -7.76
N SER A 68 -3.80 10.08 -7.52
CA SER A 68 -4.21 11.14 -8.41
C SER A 68 -4.56 12.36 -7.60
N MET A 69 -4.95 13.42 -8.27
CA MET A 69 -5.37 14.62 -7.58
C MET A 69 -6.59 14.38 -6.74
N LYS A 70 -7.39 13.41 -7.11
CA LYS A 70 -8.60 13.10 -6.37
C LYS A 70 -8.33 12.25 -5.14
N GLY A 71 -7.21 11.54 -5.12
CA GLY A 71 -6.88 10.71 -4.00
C GLY A 71 -6.23 9.42 -4.42
N ILE A 72 -6.46 8.40 -3.63
CA ILE A 72 -5.82 7.11 -3.77
C ILE A 72 -6.84 6.06 -4.16
N THR A 73 -6.47 5.19 -5.09
CA THR A 73 -7.34 4.09 -5.52
C THR A 73 -6.56 2.79 -5.47
N TRP A 74 -7.14 1.77 -4.91
CA TRP A 74 -6.52 0.44 -4.90
C TRP A 74 -6.72 -0.19 -6.28
N ILE A 75 -5.63 -0.51 -6.94
CA ILE A 75 -5.71 -1.06 -8.29
C ILE A 75 -5.14 -2.46 -8.40
N HIS A 76 -4.42 -2.91 -7.37
CA HIS A 76 -3.82 -4.23 -7.44
C HIS A 76 -4.89 -5.29 -7.45
N ASN A 77 -4.84 -6.12 -8.46
CA ASN A 77 -5.83 -7.17 -8.59
C ASN A 77 -5.18 -8.50 -8.30
N SER A 78 -5.41 -8.99 -7.11
CA SER A 78 -4.88 -10.29 -6.76
C SER A 78 -5.92 -11.34 -6.99
N ASN A 79 -6.88 -11.04 -7.87
CA ASN A 79 -7.94 -11.94 -8.05
C ASN A 79 -7.46 -13.23 -8.68
N ILE A 80 -8.18 -14.21 -8.33
CA ILE A 80 -7.86 -15.54 -8.71
C ILE A 80 -7.80 -15.76 -10.20
N ASN A 81 -8.62 -15.05 -10.92
CA ASN A 81 -8.64 -15.24 -12.37
C ASN A 81 -7.32 -14.87 -13.00
N LEU A 82 -6.75 -13.80 -12.56
CA LEU A 82 -5.47 -13.41 -13.08
C LEU A 82 -4.45 -14.47 -12.75
N ARG A 83 -4.47 -14.94 -11.54
CA ARG A 83 -3.55 -15.94 -11.11
C ARG A 83 -3.73 -17.24 -11.86
N LYS A 84 -4.96 -17.58 -12.13
CA LYS A 84 -5.26 -18.75 -12.88
C LYS A 84 -4.73 -18.64 -14.30
N SER A 85 -4.91 -17.51 -14.91
CA SER A 85 -4.41 -17.32 -16.26
C SER A 85 -2.92 -17.49 -16.31
N VAL A 86 -2.24 -16.94 -15.34
CA VAL A 86 -0.80 -17.04 -15.29
C VAL A 86 -0.39 -18.49 -15.10
N SER A 87 -1.04 -19.16 -14.20
CA SER A 87 -0.74 -20.55 -13.95
C SER A 87 -0.92 -21.37 -15.19
N THR A 88 -2.01 -21.14 -15.87
CA THR A 88 -2.27 -21.90 -17.07
C THR A 88 -1.19 -21.63 -18.09
N GLY A 89 -0.80 -20.40 -18.21
CA GLY A 89 0.25 -20.05 -19.13
C GLY A 89 1.54 -20.74 -18.77
N LEU A 90 1.80 -20.82 -17.49
CA LEU A 90 3.04 -21.42 -17.06
C LEU A 90 3.07 -22.92 -17.28
N GLU A 91 1.93 -23.50 -17.23
CA GLU A 91 1.85 -24.94 -17.41
C GLU A 91 2.10 -25.35 -18.81
N LEU A 92 2.06 -24.43 -19.69
CA LEU A 92 2.32 -24.73 -21.06
C LEU A 92 3.81 -24.91 -21.30
#